data_22367c24b2dc9fb1bcdacccf15ab186e
#
_entry.id   22367c24b2dc9fb1bcdacccf15ab186e
#
_cell.length_a   1.000
_cell.length_b   1.000
_cell.length_c   1.000
_cell.angle_alpha   90.00
_cell.angle_beta   90.00
_cell.angle_gamma   90.00
#
_symmetry.space_group_name_H-M   'P 1'
#
loop_
_entity.id
_entity.type
_entity.pdbx_description
1 polymer ?
#
loop_
_entity_poly.entity_id
_entity_poly.type
_entity_poly.pdbx_seq_one_letter_code
_entity_poly.pdbx_strand_id
1 'polypeptide(L)'
;MSSESRINLEKDHAMDIRIETEQEEDGRWLTEVFGLSGVMAYGTSKLQAMAKAEALALHALAERLEHNESHPENIYISLAA
;
A
#
# COMPACT_ATOMS: atom_id res chain seq x y z
N MET A 1 15.70 -17.25 -22.54
CA MET A 1 15.90 -16.82 -22.21
C MET A 1 15.32 -15.91 -21.59
N SER A 2 15.16 -15.43 -21.71
CA SER A 2 14.73 -14.32 -21.25
C SER A 2 13.44 -14.24 -20.54
N SER A 3 12.51 -15.07 -20.78
CA SER A 3 11.24 -14.99 -20.07
C SER A 3 11.42 -15.36 -18.61
N GLU A 4 12.34 -16.25 -18.30
CA GLU A 4 12.61 -16.57 -16.91
C GLU A 4 13.23 -15.40 -16.18
N SER A 5 14.16 -14.73 -16.84
CA SER A 5 14.77 -13.57 -16.25
C SER A 5 13.75 -12.49 -15.98
N ARG A 6 12.84 -12.31 -16.91
CA ARG A 6 11.81 -11.30 -16.75
C ARG A 6 10.90 -11.60 -15.58
N ILE A 7 10.53 -12.87 -15.42
CA ILE A 7 9.70 -13.27 -14.30
C ILE A 7 10.42 -13.04 -12.98
N ASN A 8 11.69 -13.35 -12.92
CA ASN A 8 12.47 -13.14 -11.71
C ASN A 8 12.56 -11.66 -11.34
N LEU A 9 12.73 -10.81 -12.35
CA LEU A 9 12.81 -9.38 -12.10
C LEU A 9 11.49 -8.86 -11.54
N GLU A 10 10.39 -9.33 -12.09
CA GLU A 10 9.10 -8.92 -11.57
C GLU A 10 8.93 -9.33 -10.13
N LYS A 11 9.33 -10.55 -9.83
CA LYS A 11 9.21 -11.06 -8.48
C LYS A 11 10.08 -10.27 -7.52
N ASP A 12 11.29 -9.93 -7.93
CA ASP A 12 12.22 -9.19 -7.09
C ASP A 12 11.77 -7.79 -6.81
N HIS A 13 11.00 -7.20 -7.72
CA HIS A 13 10.55 -5.83 -7.59
C HIS A 13 9.08 -5.73 -7.25
N ALA A 14 8.45 -6.86 -6.93
CA ALA A 14 7.05 -6.83 -6.57
C ALA A 14 6.88 -6.31 -5.15
N MET A 15 5.84 -5.56 -4.93
CA MET A 15 5.51 -5.03 -3.63
C MET A 15 4.03 -5.25 -3.37
N ASP A 16 3.73 -5.96 -2.29
CA ASP A 16 2.35 -6.22 -1.90
C ASP A 16 1.95 -5.27 -0.79
N ILE A 17 0.93 -4.49 -1.07
CA ILE A 17 0.39 -3.54 -0.10
C ILE A 17 -0.99 -4.04 0.28
N ARG A 18 -1.22 -4.22 1.57
CA ARG A 18 -2.52 -4.67 2.07
C ARG A 18 -3.08 -3.62 3.01
N ILE A 19 -4.30 -3.23 2.79
CA ILE A 19 -4.97 -2.20 3.57
C ILE A 19 -6.09 -2.85 4.37
N GLU A 20 -6.01 -2.79 5.70
CA GLU A 20 -6.97 -3.41 6.59
C GLU A 20 -7.56 -2.38 7.52
N THR A 21 -8.85 -2.51 7.80
CA THR A 21 -9.58 -1.53 8.58
C THR A 21 -10.32 -2.21 9.72
N GLU A 22 -10.29 -1.59 10.89
CA GLU A 22 -11.06 -2.09 12.02
C GLU A 22 -11.57 -0.91 12.83
N GLN A 23 -12.65 -1.15 13.59
CA GLN A 23 -13.21 -0.11 14.42
C GLN A 23 -12.61 -0.18 15.81
N GLU A 24 -12.21 0.98 16.32
CA GLU A 24 -11.67 1.10 17.66
C GLU A 24 -12.78 1.17 18.69
N GLU A 25 -12.44 0.97 19.95
CA GLU A 25 -13.43 0.96 21.02
C GLU A 25 -14.16 2.29 21.15
N ASP A 26 -13.49 3.37 20.80
CA ASP A 26 -14.12 4.70 20.91
C ASP A 26 -14.96 5.05 19.68
N GLY A 27 -15.13 4.12 18.77
CA GLY A 27 -15.97 4.32 17.59
C GLY A 27 -15.25 4.81 16.36
N ARG A 28 -14.02 5.25 16.50
CA ARG A 28 -13.25 5.66 15.34
C ARG A 28 -12.84 4.42 14.54
N TRP A 29 -12.54 4.65 13.28
CA TRP A 29 -12.06 3.59 12.40
C TRP A 29 -10.58 3.80 12.13
N LEU A 30 -9.81 2.73 12.27
CA LEU A 30 -8.39 2.76 11.99
C LEU A 30 -8.13 1.90 10.77
N THR A 31 -7.38 2.45 9.83
CA THR A 31 -6.93 1.70 8.67
C THR A 31 -5.42 1.67 8.68
N GLU A 32 -4.87 0.47 8.61
CA GLU A 32 -3.42 0.28 8.57
C GLU A 32 -3.02 -0.24 7.22
N VAL A 33 -1.86 0.21 6.76
CA VAL A 33 -1.32 -0.20 5.48
C VAL A 33 -0.11 -1.09 5.75
N PHE A 34 -0.25 -2.35 5.40
CA PHE A 34 0.83 -3.32 5.57
C PHE A 34 1.66 -3.35 4.30
N GLY A 35 2.97 -3.34 4.46
CA GLY A 35 3.88 -3.25 3.34
C GLY A 35 4.56 -1.90 3.24
N LEU A 36 4.02 -0.90 3.92
CA LEU A 36 4.61 0.42 4.00
C LEU A 36 4.66 0.82 5.45
N SER A 37 5.86 1.05 5.95
CA SER A 37 6.07 1.34 7.36
C SER A 37 5.45 2.68 7.75
N GLY A 38 4.68 2.66 8.83
CA GLY A 38 4.16 3.91 9.41
C GLY A 38 2.98 4.53 8.70
N VAL A 39 2.37 3.82 7.75
CA VAL A 39 1.22 4.39 7.04
C VAL A 39 -0.06 3.87 7.68
N MET A 40 -0.82 4.78 8.26
CA MET A 40 -2.11 4.46 8.86
C MET A 40 -2.94 5.73 8.91
N ALA A 41 -4.25 5.58 9.07
CA ALA A 41 -5.15 6.72 9.14
C ALA A 41 -6.37 6.39 9.97
N TYR A 42 -6.91 7.42 10.62
CA TYR A 42 -8.17 7.30 11.34
C TYR A 42 -9.27 8.01 10.56
N GLY A 43 -10.49 7.56 10.75
CA GLY A 43 -11.64 8.21 10.16
C GLY A 43 -12.86 8.02 11.03
N THR A 44 -13.89 8.80 10.76
CA THR A 44 -15.17 8.69 11.47
C THR A 44 -16.05 7.62 10.86
N SER A 45 -15.71 7.16 9.67
CA SER A 45 -16.38 6.04 9.04
C SER A 45 -15.33 5.13 8.43
N LYS A 46 -15.78 3.89 8.16
CA LYS A 46 -14.89 2.90 7.55
C LYS A 46 -14.35 3.40 6.22
N LEU A 47 -15.23 3.89 5.36
CA LEU A 47 -14.80 4.33 4.04
C LEU A 47 -13.88 5.54 4.11
N GLN A 48 -14.14 6.43 5.07
CA GLN A 48 -13.26 7.59 5.22
C GLN A 48 -11.86 7.17 5.63
N ALA A 49 -11.77 6.27 6.61
CA ALA A 49 -10.47 5.79 7.07
C ALA A 49 -9.71 5.09 5.95
N MET A 50 -10.43 4.25 5.18
CA MET A 50 -9.81 3.55 4.06
C MET A 50 -9.30 4.51 3.00
N ALA A 51 -10.11 5.51 2.65
CA ALA A 51 -9.71 6.46 1.62
C ALA A 51 -8.49 7.27 2.05
N LYS A 52 -8.47 7.68 3.32
CA LYS A 52 -7.32 8.43 3.83
C LYS A 52 -6.05 7.59 3.79
N ALA A 53 -6.16 6.34 4.22
CA ALA A 53 -4.99 5.47 4.25
C ALA A 53 -4.50 5.16 2.83
N GLU A 54 -5.45 4.96 1.92
CA GLU A 54 -5.09 4.70 0.53
C GLU A 54 -4.37 5.89 -0.09
N ALA A 55 -4.86 7.09 0.19
CA ALA A 55 -4.20 8.29 -0.32
C ALA A 55 -2.77 8.40 0.21
N LEU A 56 -2.60 8.15 1.51
CA LEU A 56 -1.25 8.17 2.10
C LEU A 56 -0.35 7.11 1.48
N ALA A 57 -0.90 5.93 1.24
CA ALA A 57 -0.13 4.86 0.63
C ALA A 57 0.32 5.23 -0.78
N LEU A 58 -0.59 5.84 -1.55
CA LEU A 58 -0.24 6.25 -2.91
C LEU A 58 0.81 7.33 -2.92
N HIS A 59 0.75 8.28 -1.98
CA HIS A 59 1.79 9.29 -1.85
C HIS A 59 3.13 8.65 -1.51
N ALA A 60 3.15 7.72 -0.58
CA ALA A 60 4.38 7.04 -0.20
C ALA A 60 4.96 6.26 -1.36
N LEU A 61 4.10 5.59 -2.12
CA LEU A 61 4.55 4.84 -3.29
C LEU A 61 5.07 5.74 -4.38
N ALA A 62 4.42 6.87 -4.59
CA ALA A 62 4.88 7.83 -5.58
C ALA A 62 6.28 8.35 -5.22
N GLU A 63 6.49 8.68 -3.94
CA GLU A 63 7.80 9.12 -3.48
C GLU A 63 8.86 8.04 -3.68
N ARG A 64 8.48 6.82 -3.37
CA ARG A 64 9.40 5.70 -3.53
C ARG A 64 9.85 5.55 -4.98
N LEU A 65 8.89 5.64 -5.90
CA LEU A 65 9.22 5.53 -7.31
C LEU A 65 10.05 6.71 -7.80
N GLU A 66 9.79 7.89 -7.28
CA GLU A 66 10.57 9.06 -7.65
C GLU A 66 12.01 8.95 -7.19
N HIS A 67 12.22 8.41 -6.00
CA HIS A 67 13.57 8.23 -5.47
C HIS A 67 14.27 7.04 -6.09
N ASN A 68 13.53 6.12 -6.66
CA ASN A 68 14.09 4.91 -7.26
C ASN A 68 13.90 4.97 -8.77
N GLU A 69 14.42 6.02 -9.37
CA GLU A 69 14.12 6.33 -10.77
C GLU A 69 14.65 5.36 -11.78
N SER A 70 15.58 4.50 -11.39
CA SER A 70 16.21 3.65 -12.39
C SER A 70 15.33 2.52 -12.87
N HIS A 71 14.26 2.18 -12.16
CA HIS A 71 13.39 1.10 -12.62
C HIS A 71 12.02 1.19 -11.94
N PRO A 72 10.99 0.75 -12.64
CA PRO A 72 9.65 0.70 -12.08
C PRO A 72 9.50 -0.49 -11.13
N GLU A 73 8.42 -0.51 -10.37
CA GLU A 73 8.10 -1.61 -9.48
C GLU A 73 6.71 -2.14 -9.79
N ASN A 74 6.53 -3.42 -9.58
CA ASN A 74 5.20 -4.02 -9.66
C ASN A 74 4.57 -3.87 -8.28
N ILE A 75 3.46 -3.16 -8.24
CA ILE A 75 2.80 -2.84 -6.97
C ILE A 75 1.40 -3.42 -6.98
N TYR A 76 1.09 -4.20 -5.96
CA TYR A 76 -0.23 -4.82 -5.81
C TYR A 76 -0.84 -4.30 -4.53
N ILE A 77 -2.04 -3.76 -4.62
CA ILE A 77 -2.74 -3.20 -3.48
C ILE A 77 -4.04 -3.95 -3.30
N SER A 78 -4.26 -4.51 -2.12
CA SER A 78 -5.52 -5.17 -1.83
C SER A 78 -6.16 -4.51 -0.62
N LEU A 79 -7.48 -4.37 -0.69
CA LEU A 79 -8.27 -3.76 0.37
C LEU A 79 -9.06 -4.85 1.07
N ALA A 80 -8.85 -4.96 2.38
CA ALA A 80 -9.60 -5.89 3.19
C ALA A 80 -10.62 -5.09 3.99
N ALA A 81 -11.87 -5.34 3.71
CA ALA A 81 -12.93 -4.57 4.35
C ALA A 81 -13.42 -5.22 5.64
#